data_5c8dfc6962c58ca40c76d2c524bd54bb
#
_entry.id   5c8dfc6962c58ca40c76d2c524bd54bb
#
_cell.length_a   1.000
_cell.length_b   1.000
_cell.length_c   1.000
_cell.angle_alpha   90.00
_cell.angle_beta   90.00
_cell.angle_gamma   90.00
#
_symmetry.space_group_name_H-M   'P 1'
#
loop_
_entity.id
_entity.type
_entity.pdbx_description
1 polymer ?
#
loop_
_entity_poly.entity_id
_entity_poly.type
_entity_poly.pdbx_seq_one_letter_code
_entity_poly.pdbx_strand_id
1 'polypeptide(L)'
;MDDDSPRVLKQASSTRDETMSTQTNFDLVLFGATGDLAMRKLLPCLYQAHVAGLLHPEGRILGVSRSELDTAGFLSKVETNSKIHVKQNFSDEAWASFIQRIEYLKVDVTEKGDFIALGDLVKARKNTENVVIYLSTAPKFFAQACENLAEIGLNVDNVRVVLEKPLGTDLASSQQINTDVARYFKEEQIYRIDHYLGKESLQNLLALRFANVMFEPLWNNKYIESVQLTIAEQLGVEERGEFYDITGALRDMVQNHLMQMLCMTAMEAPASLDADAVRDEKVKVIKSLKPLTIESVNENVIRGQYVATNGMNGYLEEVDVPKDSFTETYVAIKAEIENERWKGVPFYLRTGKRMAGKVAEIVLNFRPLQNHIFDNSQPAPNRLVIELQPTESV
;
A
#
# COMPACT_ATOMS: atom_id res chain seq x y z
N MET A 1 -38.84 -13.59 39.81
CA MET A 1 -37.92 -12.45 40.06
C MET A 1 -36.53 -13.06 39.88
N ASP A 2 -36.18 -13.26 38.65
CA ASP A 2 -34.90 -13.86 38.27
C ASP A 2 -34.11 -12.80 37.55
N ASP A 3 -32.94 -12.53 38.12
CA ASP A 3 -31.97 -11.55 37.67
C ASP A 3 -31.11 -12.20 36.58
N ASP A 4 -31.41 -11.87 35.33
CA ASP A 4 -30.68 -12.37 34.14
C ASP A 4 -29.87 -11.23 33.55
N SER A 5 -28.75 -10.90 34.20
CA SER A 5 -27.72 -9.99 33.67
C SER A 5 -26.69 -10.76 32.86
N PRO A 6 -26.35 -10.37 31.62
CA PRO A 6 -25.48 -11.16 30.78
C PRO A 6 -24.02 -11.05 31.23
N ARG A 7 -23.43 -12.20 31.50
CA ARG A 7 -21.99 -12.41 31.70
C ARG A 7 -21.26 -12.31 30.36
N VAL A 8 -20.91 -11.12 29.94
CA VAL A 8 -19.89 -10.90 28.89
C VAL A 8 -19.05 -9.72 29.35
N LEU A 9 -17.83 -9.96 29.74
CA LEU A 9 -16.67 -9.07 29.86
C LEU A 9 -15.74 -9.49 31.00
N LYS A 10 -15.15 -10.70 30.89
CA LYS A 10 -13.95 -11.07 31.68
C LYS A 10 -13.08 -12.08 30.93
N GLN A 11 -12.68 -11.75 29.70
CA GLN A 11 -11.69 -12.54 28.95
C GLN A 11 -10.74 -11.70 28.08
N ALA A 12 -10.55 -10.42 28.42
CA ALA A 12 -9.65 -9.54 27.68
C ALA A 12 -8.31 -9.23 28.40
N SER A 13 -8.00 -9.94 29.51
CA SER A 13 -6.76 -9.65 30.26
C SER A 13 -5.70 -10.75 30.20
N SER A 14 -5.98 -11.92 29.56
CA SER A 14 -4.98 -13.00 29.46
C SER A 14 -4.28 -13.10 28.09
N THR A 15 -4.75 -12.36 27.08
CA THR A 15 -4.17 -12.38 25.73
C THR A 15 -3.04 -11.37 25.51
N ARG A 16 -2.79 -10.44 26.45
CA ARG A 16 -1.70 -9.46 26.31
C ARG A 16 -0.32 -10.05 26.57
N ASP A 17 -0.18 -11.02 27.44
CA ASP A 17 1.13 -11.63 27.76
C ASP A 17 1.57 -12.67 26.70
N GLU A 18 0.64 -13.31 26.00
CA GLU A 18 0.99 -14.27 24.94
C GLU A 18 1.39 -13.60 23.61
N THR A 19 0.93 -12.39 23.32
CA THR A 19 1.34 -11.63 22.12
C THR A 19 2.71 -11.00 22.24
N MET A 20 3.24 -10.80 23.44
CA MET A 20 4.60 -10.28 23.66
C MET A 20 5.72 -11.31 23.35
N SER A 21 5.40 -12.62 23.29
CA SER A 21 6.40 -13.67 23.07
C SER A 21 6.76 -13.93 21.59
N THR A 22 6.11 -13.24 20.64
CA THR A 22 6.32 -13.45 19.19
C THR A 22 6.96 -12.26 18.47
N GLN A 23 7.25 -11.17 19.18
CA GLN A 23 7.90 -10.01 18.55
C GLN A 23 9.41 -10.28 18.40
N THR A 24 9.90 -10.26 17.18
CA THR A 24 11.32 -10.41 16.89
C THR A 24 12.07 -9.10 17.10
N ASN A 25 13.29 -9.16 17.65
CA ASN A 25 14.15 -7.99 17.78
C ASN A 25 14.62 -7.49 16.41
N PHE A 26 14.57 -6.18 16.19
CA PHE A 26 14.83 -5.60 14.88
C PHE A 26 15.68 -4.32 14.93
N ASP A 27 16.36 -4.06 13.80
CA ASP A 27 16.85 -2.74 13.42
C ASP A 27 16.07 -2.27 12.17
N LEU A 28 15.43 -1.12 12.26
CA LEU A 28 14.87 -0.41 11.13
C LEU A 28 15.81 0.70 10.69
N VAL A 29 16.47 0.53 9.56
CA VAL A 29 17.31 1.56 8.93
C VAL A 29 16.45 2.31 7.91
N LEU A 30 16.10 3.55 8.22
CA LEU A 30 15.20 4.37 7.42
C LEU A 30 16.01 5.38 6.59
N PHE A 31 16.25 5.06 5.31
CA PHE A 31 16.84 6.00 4.36
C PHE A 31 15.84 7.09 3.97
N GLY A 32 16.33 8.32 3.82
CA GLY A 32 15.46 9.47 3.59
C GLY A 32 14.69 9.90 4.83
N ALA A 33 15.22 9.65 6.03
CA ALA A 33 14.57 9.88 7.32
C ALA A 33 14.14 11.34 7.57
N THR A 34 14.75 12.32 6.90
CA THR A 34 14.36 13.74 6.98
C THR A 34 13.35 14.16 5.93
N GLY A 35 12.93 13.23 5.05
CA GLY A 35 11.98 13.48 3.98
C GLY A 35 10.51 13.50 4.43
N ASP A 36 9.64 13.97 3.56
CA ASP A 36 8.20 14.16 3.84
C ASP A 36 7.52 12.86 4.27
N LEU A 37 7.73 11.76 3.53
CA LEU A 37 7.13 10.45 3.87
C LEU A 37 7.54 9.97 5.27
N ALA A 38 8.83 10.05 5.59
CA ALA A 38 9.35 9.63 6.88
C ALA A 38 8.75 10.48 8.02
N MET A 39 8.77 11.80 7.87
CA MET A 39 8.35 12.74 8.90
C MET A 39 6.84 12.81 9.10
N ARG A 40 6.05 12.70 8.03
CA ARG A 40 4.58 12.84 8.10
C ARG A 40 3.84 11.52 8.29
N LYS A 41 4.48 10.39 7.96
CA LYS A 41 3.81 9.08 7.96
C LYS A 41 4.57 8.03 8.76
N LEU A 42 5.81 7.70 8.37
CA LEU A 42 6.48 6.52 8.93
C LEU A 42 6.81 6.69 10.41
N LEU A 43 7.47 7.79 10.80
CA LEU A 43 7.84 8.02 12.20
C LEU A 43 6.61 8.23 13.11
N PRO A 44 5.56 8.98 12.71
CA PRO A 44 4.31 9.01 13.47
C PRO A 44 3.63 7.64 13.62
N CYS A 45 3.60 6.81 12.58
CA CYS A 45 3.06 5.45 12.66
C CYS A 45 3.89 4.54 13.58
N LEU A 46 5.23 4.65 13.54
CA LEU A 46 6.12 3.92 14.45
C LEU A 46 5.92 4.34 15.91
N TYR A 47 5.69 5.63 16.16
CA TYR A 47 5.30 6.11 17.49
C TYR A 47 3.97 5.47 17.94
N GLN A 48 2.96 5.46 17.10
CA GLN A 48 1.66 4.81 17.42
C GLN A 48 1.83 3.31 17.68
N ALA A 49 2.64 2.62 16.88
CA ALA A 49 2.97 1.21 17.08
C ALA A 49 3.71 0.97 18.43
N HIS A 50 4.60 1.90 18.79
CA HIS A 50 5.27 1.88 20.11
C HIS A 50 4.27 2.03 21.26
N VAL A 51 3.38 3.01 21.19
CA VAL A 51 2.31 3.22 22.19
C VAL A 51 1.38 2.00 22.29
N ALA A 52 1.08 1.37 21.18
CA ALA A 52 0.26 0.16 21.14
C ALA A 52 1.00 -1.11 21.62
N GLY A 53 2.30 -1.04 21.96
CA GLY A 53 3.10 -2.19 22.36
C GLY A 53 3.39 -3.18 21.24
N LEU A 54 3.34 -2.74 19.98
CA LEU A 54 3.54 -3.58 18.79
C LEU A 54 5.01 -3.70 18.37
N LEU A 55 5.90 -2.91 18.97
CA LEU A 55 7.34 -2.96 18.66
C LEU A 55 8.09 -3.70 19.77
N HIS A 56 9.02 -4.58 19.37
CA HIS A 56 9.91 -5.24 20.33
C HIS A 56 10.58 -4.22 21.24
N PRO A 57 10.71 -4.46 22.55
CA PRO A 57 11.30 -3.49 23.50
C PRO A 57 12.68 -2.99 23.08
N GLU A 58 13.54 -3.88 22.60
CA GLU A 58 14.89 -3.56 22.12
C GLU A 58 14.97 -3.15 20.65
N GLY A 59 13.83 -3.08 19.92
CA GLY A 59 13.81 -2.68 18.52
C GLY A 59 14.33 -1.25 18.34
N ARG A 60 15.28 -1.04 17.40
CA ARG A 60 15.92 0.25 17.11
C ARG A 60 15.45 0.82 15.80
N ILE A 61 15.35 2.14 15.72
CA ILE A 61 15.07 2.92 14.52
C ILE A 61 16.29 3.80 14.25
N LEU A 62 16.99 3.54 13.16
CA LEU A 62 18.13 4.33 12.70
C LEU A 62 17.70 5.20 11.53
N GLY A 63 17.50 6.48 11.78
CA GLY A 63 17.24 7.47 10.72
C GLY A 63 18.52 7.77 9.95
N VAL A 64 18.42 7.69 8.61
CA VAL A 64 19.57 7.89 7.72
C VAL A 64 19.19 8.91 6.65
N SER A 65 19.98 9.97 6.49
CA SER A 65 19.87 10.93 5.39
C SER A 65 21.15 11.72 5.20
N ARG A 66 21.22 12.49 4.11
CA ARG A 66 22.36 13.37 3.79
C ARG A 66 22.39 14.68 4.62
N SER A 67 21.38 14.93 5.46
CA SER A 67 21.30 16.16 6.25
C SER A 67 22.38 16.19 7.34
N GLU A 68 23.05 17.34 7.50
CA GLU A 68 24.01 17.59 8.58
C GLU A 68 23.27 17.79 9.92
N LEU A 69 22.91 16.69 10.55
CA LEU A 69 22.26 16.66 11.85
C LEU A 69 22.97 15.67 12.75
N ASP A 70 22.96 15.96 14.05
CA ASP A 70 23.18 14.96 15.08
C ASP A 70 21.85 14.30 15.50
N THR A 71 21.92 13.30 16.35
CA THR A 71 20.73 12.61 16.85
C THR A 71 19.77 13.57 17.55
N ALA A 72 20.26 14.53 18.33
CA ALA A 72 19.41 15.49 19.04
C ALA A 72 18.63 16.40 18.08
N GLY A 73 19.30 16.94 17.05
CA GLY A 73 18.68 17.75 16.00
C GLY A 73 17.66 16.96 15.18
N PHE A 74 17.96 15.69 14.90
CA PHE A 74 17.00 14.80 14.23
C PHE A 74 15.76 14.54 15.09
N LEU A 75 15.93 14.20 16.37
CA LEU A 75 14.84 13.96 17.32
C LEU A 75 13.92 15.18 17.47
N SER A 76 14.49 16.39 17.53
CA SER A 76 13.71 17.63 17.58
C SER A 76 12.79 17.79 16.35
N LYS A 77 13.30 17.46 15.15
CA LYS A 77 12.47 17.46 13.93
C LYS A 77 11.38 16.39 13.99
N VAL A 78 11.70 15.18 14.43
CA VAL A 78 10.74 14.07 14.54
C VAL A 78 9.64 14.43 15.52
N GLU A 79 9.98 15.02 16.66
CA GLU A 79 9.01 15.46 17.69
C GLU A 79 8.03 16.49 17.13
N THR A 80 8.55 17.54 16.50
CA THR A 80 7.74 18.61 15.90
C THR A 80 6.74 18.04 14.90
N ASN A 81 7.20 17.16 14.00
CA ASN A 81 6.34 16.55 13.00
C ASN A 81 5.35 15.55 13.61
N SER A 82 5.80 14.73 14.58
CA SER A 82 4.92 13.74 15.22
C SER A 82 3.79 14.41 15.99
N LYS A 83 4.04 15.52 16.72
CA LYS A 83 2.98 16.31 17.39
C LYS A 83 1.93 16.84 16.43
N ILE A 84 2.30 17.18 15.20
CA ILE A 84 1.36 17.65 14.18
C ILE A 84 0.52 16.50 13.60
N HIS A 85 1.14 15.34 13.36
CA HIS A 85 0.55 14.25 12.59
C HIS A 85 -0.08 13.14 13.44
N VAL A 86 0.34 12.97 14.70
CA VAL A 86 -0.31 12.09 15.69
C VAL A 86 -1.47 12.86 16.33
N LYS A 87 -2.61 12.94 15.65
CA LYS A 87 -3.75 13.79 16.05
C LYS A 87 -4.41 13.42 17.38
N GLN A 88 -4.24 12.19 17.83
CA GLN A 88 -4.80 11.67 19.08
C GLN A 88 -3.77 10.75 19.75
N ASN A 89 -3.69 10.78 21.10
CA ASN A 89 -2.81 9.93 21.91
C ASN A 89 -1.30 10.26 21.87
N PHE A 90 -0.91 11.49 21.53
CA PHE A 90 0.46 11.92 21.85
C PHE A 90 0.59 12.16 23.35
N SER A 91 1.55 11.49 24.00
CA SER A 91 1.89 11.75 25.38
C SER A 91 3.40 11.96 25.53
N ASP A 92 3.79 12.89 26.39
CA ASP A 92 5.21 13.20 26.64
C ASP A 92 5.93 12.00 27.28
N GLU A 93 5.24 11.20 28.10
CA GLU A 93 5.80 9.99 28.71
C GLU A 93 6.10 8.92 27.66
N ALA A 94 5.13 8.60 26.80
CA ALA A 94 5.33 7.64 25.71
C ALA A 94 6.38 8.15 24.72
N TRP A 95 6.41 9.46 24.47
CA TRP A 95 7.43 10.08 23.63
C TRP A 95 8.84 9.90 24.21
N ALA A 96 9.03 10.19 25.51
CA ALA A 96 10.31 10.02 26.17
C ALA A 96 10.83 8.57 26.10
N SER A 97 9.93 7.60 26.14
CA SER A 97 10.25 6.18 25.92
C SER A 97 10.58 5.86 24.47
N PHE A 98 9.80 6.41 23.52
CA PHE A 98 9.96 6.16 22.09
C PHE A 98 11.30 6.66 21.54
N ILE A 99 11.73 7.86 21.94
CA ILE A 99 12.99 8.46 21.44
C ILE A 99 14.23 7.67 21.85
N GLN A 100 14.16 6.86 22.91
CA GLN A 100 15.29 6.04 23.36
C GLN A 100 15.70 4.96 22.34
N ARG A 101 14.81 4.62 21.41
CA ARG A 101 15.06 3.66 20.34
C ARG A 101 15.48 4.29 19.02
N ILE A 102 15.59 5.64 18.98
CA ILE A 102 15.87 6.37 17.74
C ILE A 102 17.31 6.90 17.76
N GLU A 103 18.04 6.58 16.74
CA GLU A 103 19.36 7.11 16.43
C GLU A 103 19.35 7.77 15.06
N TYR A 104 20.33 8.62 14.78
CA TYR A 104 20.51 9.23 13.46
C TYR A 104 21.96 9.12 13.00
N LEU A 105 22.11 8.81 11.71
CA LEU A 105 23.41 8.79 11.05
C LEU A 105 23.33 9.56 9.73
N LYS A 106 24.25 10.49 9.51
CA LYS A 106 24.38 11.09 8.18
C LYS A 106 24.98 10.06 7.22
N VAL A 107 24.27 9.79 6.11
CA VAL A 107 24.74 8.98 5.00
C VAL A 107 24.20 9.56 3.72
N ASP A 108 25.07 9.89 2.77
CA ASP A 108 24.69 10.15 1.39
C ASP A 108 24.74 8.83 0.62
N VAL A 109 23.64 8.47 -0.06
CA VAL A 109 23.56 7.23 -0.85
C VAL A 109 24.61 7.17 -1.94
N THR A 110 25.08 8.32 -2.43
CA THR A 110 26.08 8.41 -3.49
C THR A 110 27.51 8.27 -2.98
N GLU A 111 27.72 8.35 -1.64
CA GLU A 111 29.05 8.33 -1.02
C GLU A 111 29.30 6.97 -0.35
N LYS A 112 30.06 6.10 -0.99
CA LYS A 112 30.38 4.75 -0.46
C LYS A 112 31.01 4.78 0.94
N GLY A 113 31.85 5.79 1.22
CA GLY A 113 32.53 5.93 2.51
C GLY A 113 31.58 6.08 3.69
N ASP A 114 30.42 6.70 3.49
CA ASP A 114 29.44 6.94 4.54
C ASP A 114 28.80 5.60 5.01
N PHE A 115 28.74 4.60 4.13
CA PHE A 115 28.18 3.28 4.46
C PHE A 115 29.02 2.47 5.44
N ILE A 116 30.32 2.76 5.56
CA ILE A 116 31.21 2.04 6.51
C ILE A 116 30.69 2.26 7.94
N ALA A 117 30.43 3.50 8.32
CA ALA A 117 29.89 3.83 9.64
C ALA A 117 28.51 3.19 9.88
N LEU A 118 27.65 3.13 8.85
CA LEU A 118 26.37 2.44 8.90
C LEU A 118 26.56 0.94 9.16
N GLY A 119 27.48 0.30 8.44
CA GLY A 119 27.79 -1.12 8.59
C GLY A 119 28.30 -1.44 9.99
N ASP A 120 29.20 -0.64 10.52
CA ASP A 120 29.74 -0.80 11.87
C ASP A 120 28.64 -0.67 12.93
N LEU A 121 27.77 0.34 12.80
CA LEU A 121 26.69 0.60 13.73
C LEU A 121 25.64 -0.52 13.75
N VAL A 122 25.27 -1.05 12.59
CA VAL A 122 24.30 -2.16 12.50
C VAL A 122 24.91 -3.47 13.00
N LYS A 123 26.13 -3.81 12.60
CA LYS A 123 26.83 -5.03 12.99
C LYS A 123 27.25 -5.09 14.46
N ALA A 124 27.37 -3.95 15.12
CA ALA A 124 27.69 -3.88 16.56
C ALA A 124 26.59 -4.51 17.42
N ARG A 125 25.33 -4.56 16.94
CA ARG A 125 24.20 -5.21 17.65
C ARG A 125 24.10 -6.69 17.27
N LYS A 126 24.58 -7.53 18.15
CA LYS A 126 24.63 -8.98 17.91
C LYS A 126 23.29 -9.72 18.09
N ASN A 127 22.34 -9.11 18.80
CA ASN A 127 21.05 -9.73 19.14
C ASN A 127 19.91 -9.32 18.20
N THR A 128 20.22 -8.66 17.09
CA THR A 128 19.23 -8.25 16.11
C THR A 128 18.87 -9.45 15.23
N GLU A 129 17.61 -9.88 15.29
CA GLU A 129 17.10 -10.99 14.50
C GLU A 129 16.80 -10.58 13.05
N ASN A 130 16.28 -9.37 12.87
CA ASN A 130 15.94 -8.83 11.56
C ASN A 130 16.46 -7.40 11.39
N VAL A 131 17.07 -7.13 10.24
CA VAL A 131 17.44 -5.78 9.80
C VAL A 131 16.54 -5.39 8.62
N VAL A 132 15.76 -4.35 8.79
CA VAL A 132 14.86 -3.82 7.77
C VAL A 132 15.45 -2.53 7.22
N ILE A 133 15.85 -2.53 5.97
CA ILE A 133 16.35 -1.36 5.25
C ILE A 133 15.18 -0.76 4.47
N TYR A 134 14.67 0.37 4.91
CA TYR A 134 13.56 1.06 4.27
C TYR A 134 14.06 2.21 3.39
N LEU A 135 13.91 2.08 2.08
CA LEU A 135 14.37 3.07 1.11
C LEU A 135 13.25 4.09 0.79
N SER A 136 13.09 5.09 1.67
CA SER A 136 12.21 6.24 1.45
C SER A 136 12.93 7.34 0.65
N THR A 137 13.58 6.95 -0.44
CA THR A 137 14.37 7.81 -1.33
C THR A 137 13.84 7.72 -2.76
N ALA A 138 14.32 8.59 -3.65
CA ALA A 138 13.95 8.50 -5.06
C ALA A 138 14.42 7.17 -5.70
N PRO A 139 13.63 6.55 -6.60
CA PRO A 139 13.91 5.24 -7.18
C PRO A 139 15.27 5.12 -7.86
N LYS A 140 15.79 6.20 -8.42
CA LYS A 140 17.13 6.25 -9.05
C LYS A 140 18.27 5.89 -8.09
N PHE A 141 18.03 5.93 -6.79
CA PHE A 141 19.03 5.58 -5.77
C PHE A 141 18.91 4.14 -5.26
N PHE A 142 17.89 3.37 -5.65
CA PHE A 142 17.68 2.02 -5.11
C PHE A 142 18.84 1.09 -5.44
N ALA A 143 19.27 1.06 -6.71
CA ALA A 143 20.39 0.23 -7.15
C ALA A 143 21.70 0.57 -6.41
N GLN A 144 22.01 1.88 -6.32
CA GLN A 144 23.21 2.36 -5.64
C GLN A 144 23.19 2.05 -4.14
N ALA A 145 22.03 2.23 -3.47
CA ALA A 145 21.89 1.89 -2.06
C ALA A 145 22.11 0.38 -1.84
N CYS A 146 21.51 -0.46 -2.69
CA CYS A 146 21.65 -1.92 -2.58
C CYS A 146 23.10 -2.38 -2.83
N GLU A 147 23.79 -1.79 -3.80
CA GLU A 147 25.22 -2.03 -4.05
C GLU A 147 26.07 -1.69 -2.82
N ASN A 148 25.92 -0.47 -2.30
CA ASN A 148 26.70 -0.01 -1.15
C ASN A 148 26.41 -0.84 0.12
N LEU A 149 25.15 -1.24 0.33
CA LEU A 149 24.77 -2.14 1.43
C LEU A 149 25.43 -3.52 1.30
N ALA A 150 25.47 -4.08 0.09
CA ALA A 150 26.14 -5.34 -0.16
C ALA A 150 27.66 -5.28 0.05
N GLU A 151 28.31 -4.19 -0.40
CA GLU A 151 29.76 -3.98 -0.19
C GLU A 151 30.16 -3.94 1.28
N ILE A 152 29.29 -3.42 2.16
CA ILE A 152 29.51 -3.46 3.61
C ILE A 152 28.98 -4.73 4.27
N GLY A 153 28.50 -5.72 3.51
CA GLY A 153 28.00 -7.01 4.01
C GLY A 153 26.65 -6.93 4.74
N LEU A 154 25.78 -5.96 4.37
CA LEU A 154 24.40 -5.88 4.84
C LEU A 154 23.41 -6.44 3.79
N ASN A 155 23.77 -7.59 3.19
CA ASN A 155 22.91 -8.37 2.29
C ASN A 155 22.76 -9.82 2.73
N VAL A 156 23.00 -10.10 4.01
CA VAL A 156 22.83 -11.42 4.62
C VAL A 156 21.36 -11.79 4.83
N ASP A 157 21.09 -13.08 5.10
CA ASP A 157 19.73 -13.63 5.07
C ASP A 157 18.72 -13.00 6.04
N ASN A 158 19.16 -12.34 7.11
CA ASN A 158 18.29 -11.63 8.05
C ASN A 158 18.05 -10.16 7.67
N VAL A 159 18.58 -9.68 6.54
CA VAL A 159 18.33 -8.32 6.03
C VAL A 159 17.19 -8.33 5.04
N ARG A 160 16.29 -7.36 5.16
CA ARG A 160 15.16 -7.11 4.27
C ARG A 160 15.27 -5.71 3.69
N VAL A 161 15.04 -5.56 2.40
CA VAL A 161 15.02 -4.25 1.72
C VAL A 161 13.59 -3.92 1.31
N VAL A 162 13.13 -2.76 1.75
CA VAL A 162 11.79 -2.25 1.47
C VAL A 162 11.89 -1.11 0.47
N LEU A 163 11.21 -1.26 -0.66
CA LEU A 163 11.18 -0.31 -1.77
C LEU A 163 9.82 0.37 -1.84
N GLU A 164 9.83 1.70 -1.89
CA GLU A 164 8.64 2.52 -2.11
C GLU A 164 8.36 2.73 -3.60
N LYS A 165 7.09 2.95 -3.92
CA LYS A 165 6.70 3.39 -5.27
C LYS A 165 7.18 4.82 -5.55
N PRO A 166 7.44 5.15 -6.86
CA PRO A 166 7.32 4.30 -8.05
C PRO A 166 8.53 3.39 -8.25
N LEU A 167 8.27 2.19 -8.81
CA LEU A 167 9.33 1.26 -9.20
C LEU A 167 9.62 1.40 -10.71
N GLY A 168 10.08 2.58 -11.11
CA GLY A 168 10.27 2.98 -12.50
C GLY A 168 9.12 3.84 -13.03
N THR A 169 9.33 4.44 -14.19
CA THR A 169 8.36 5.30 -14.91
C THR A 169 7.69 4.58 -16.07
N ASP A 170 8.28 3.46 -16.52
CA ASP A 170 7.81 2.57 -17.58
C ASP A 170 8.27 1.12 -17.34
N LEU A 171 7.90 0.20 -18.22
CA LEU A 171 8.25 -1.21 -18.09
C LEU A 171 9.77 -1.43 -18.12
N ALA A 172 10.50 -0.75 -18.99
CA ALA A 172 11.94 -0.92 -19.14
C ALA A 172 12.69 -0.47 -17.88
N SER A 173 12.37 0.71 -17.34
CA SER A 173 12.98 1.23 -16.12
C SER A 173 12.58 0.40 -14.89
N SER A 174 11.36 -0.13 -14.84
CA SER A 174 10.93 -1.05 -13.77
C SER A 174 11.72 -2.36 -13.81
N GLN A 175 11.89 -2.96 -15.00
CA GLN A 175 12.71 -4.16 -15.17
C GLN A 175 14.18 -3.91 -14.81
N GLN A 176 14.71 -2.74 -15.17
CA GLN A 176 16.08 -2.36 -14.83
C GLN A 176 16.25 -2.26 -13.31
N ILE A 177 15.38 -1.55 -12.61
CA ILE A 177 15.43 -1.43 -11.14
C ILE A 177 15.36 -2.83 -10.48
N ASN A 178 14.44 -3.67 -10.93
CA ASN A 178 14.32 -5.03 -10.39
C ASN A 178 15.60 -5.85 -10.63
N THR A 179 16.16 -5.77 -11.83
CA THR A 179 17.41 -6.47 -12.19
C THR A 179 18.58 -5.98 -11.32
N ASP A 180 18.71 -4.67 -11.15
CA ASP A 180 19.80 -4.08 -10.39
C ASP A 180 19.74 -4.42 -8.91
N VAL A 181 18.54 -4.36 -8.29
CA VAL A 181 18.36 -4.75 -6.89
C VAL A 181 18.59 -6.25 -6.69
N ALA A 182 18.12 -7.09 -7.61
CA ALA A 182 18.29 -8.54 -7.57
C ALA A 182 19.74 -9.02 -7.71
N ARG A 183 20.68 -8.17 -8.13
CA ARG A 183 22.12 -8.49 -8.10
C ARG A 183 22.68 -8.62 -6.69
N TYR A 184 22.08 -7.94 -5.74
CA TYR A 184 22.60 -7.79 -4.38
C TYR A 184 21.74 -8.47 -3.32
N PHE A 185 20.43 -8.59 -3.55
CA PHE A 185 19.47 -9.19 -2.63
C PHE A 185 18.64 -10.26 -3.33
N LYS A 186 18.33 -11.34 -2.60
CA LYS A 186 17.41 -12.38 -3.06
C LYS A 186 15.97 -11.86 -3.07
N GLU A 187 15.08 -12.45 -3.87
CA GLU A 187 13.67 -12.02 -3.95
C GLU A 187 12.96 -12.08 -2.58
N GLU A 188 13.28 -13.07 -1.74
CA GLU A 188 12.72 -13.23 -0.39
C GLU A 188 13.16 -12.11 0.57
N GLN A 189 14.16 -11.33 0.20
CA GLN A 189 14.65 -10.18 0.95
C GLN A 189 14.07 -8.86 0.46
N ILE A 190 13.39 -8.83 -0.70
CA ILE A 190 12.92 -7.60 -1.36
C ILE A 190 11.42 -7.44 -1.14
N TYR A 191 11.04 -6.34 -0.50
CA TYR A 191 9.65 -5.98 -0.22
C TYR A 191 9.26 -4.72 -1.00
N ARG A 192 8.32 -4.84 -1.91
CA ARG A 192 7.76 -3.74 -2.71
C ARG A 192 6.43 -3.33 -2.08
N ILE A 193 6.36 -2.10 -1.57
CA ILE A 193 5.20 -1.65 -0.80
C ILE A 193 4.05 -1.24 -1.71
N ASP A 194 2.88 -1.86 -1.46
CA ASP A 194 1.58 -1.33 -1.86
C ASP A 194 0.70 -1.19 -0.60
N HIS A 195 0.42 0.04 -0.18
CA HIS A 195 -0.29 0.33 1.05
C HIS A 195 -1.76 -0.12 1.04
N TYR A 196 -2.35 -0.42 -0.13
CA TYR A 196 -3.70 -1.01 -0.20
C TYR A 196 -3.71 -2.46 0.30
N LEU A 197 -2.64 -3.22 0.10
CA LEU A 197 -2.53 -4.58 0.65
C LEU A 197 -2.44 -4.62 2.18
N GLY A 198 -2.05 -3.51 2.81
CA GLY A 198 -2.04 -3.36 4.26
C GLY A 198 -3.40 -2.99 4.87
N LYS A 199 -4.45 -2.76 4.06
CA LYS A 199 -5.79 -2.47 4.59
C LYS A 199 -6.46 -3.74 5.06
N GLU A 200 -7.00 -3.72 6.28
CA GLU A 200 -7.70 -4.86 6.87
C GLU A 200 -8.88 -5.31 6.01
N SER A 201 -9.66 -4.36 5.48
CA SER A 201 -10.80 -4.64 4.60
C SER A 201 -10.42 -5.42 3.35
N LEU A 202 -9.26 -5.13 2.73
CA LEU A 202 -8.80 -5.87 1.57
C LEU A 202 -8.28 -7.27 1.96
N GLN A 203 -7.65 -7.41 3.13
CA GLN A 203 -7.25 -8.72 3.66
C GLN A 203 -8.47 -9.55 4.05
N ASN A 204 -9.47 -8.93 4.67
CA ASN A 204 -10.74 -9.56 5.03
C ASN A 204 -11.55 -10.04 3.82
N LEU A 205 -11.28 -9.53 2.61
CA LEU A 205 -11.86 -10.06 1.38
C LEU A 205 -11.52 -11.54 1.15
N LEU A 206 -10.33 -11.98 1.54
CA LEU A 206 -9.96 -13.41 1.48
C LEU A 206 -10.84 -14.26 2.41
N ALA A 207 -11.07 -13.78 3.63
CA ALA A 207 -11.94 -14.46 4.58
C ALA A 207 -13.41 -14.45 4.10
N LEU A 208 -13.90 -13.32 3.57
CA LEU A 208 -15.25 -13.21 3.01
C LEU A 208 -15.46 -14.22 1.89
N ARG A 209 -14.48 -14.35 0.99
CA ARG A 209 -14.58 -15.25 -0.16
C ARG A 209 -14.35 -16.71 0.20
N PHE A 210 -13.26 -17.03 0.88
CA PHE A 210 -12.76 -18.40 0.99
C PHE A 210 -13.10 -19.08 2.31
N ALA A 211 -13.52 -18.33 3.33
CA ALA A 211 -14.02 -18.89 4.58
C ALA A 211 -15.58 -18.90 4.69
N ASN A 212 -16.28 -18.49 3.63
CA ASN A 212 -17.73 -18.34 3.66
C ASN A 212 -18.42 -19.07 2.51
N VAL A 213 -19.09 -20.16 2.86
CA VAL A 213 -19.77 -21.04 1.90
C VAL A 213 -20.89 -20.34 1.10
N MET A 214 -21.40 -19.22 1.54
CA MET A 214 -22.45 -18.48 0.82
C MET A 214 -21.90 -17.68 -0.35
N PHE A 215 -20.64 -17.21 -0.30
CA PHE A 215 -20.09 -16.33 -1.31
C PHE A 215 -19.30 -17.06 -2.39
N GLU A 216 -18.41 -17.96 -2.02
CA GLU A 216 -17.50 -18.59 -3.01
C GLU A 216 -18.24 -19.28 -4.18
N PRO A 217 -19.36 -20.03 -3.99
CA PRO A 217 -20.10 -20.63 -5.09
C PRO A 217 -20.72 -19.61 -6.06
N LEU A 218 -20.99 -18.39 -5.60
CA LEU A 218 -21.58 -17.32 -6.41
C LEU A 218 -20.53 -16.44 -7.11
N TRP A 219 -19.25 -16.61 -6.76
CA TRP A 219 -18.15 -15.72 -7.18
C TRP A 219 -17.57 -16.12 -8.55
N ASN A 220 -18.43 -16.11 -9.58
CA ASN A 220 -18.06 -16.53 -10.94
C ASN A 220 -19.04 -15.99 -11.98
N ASN A 221 -18.71 -16.21 -13.26
CA ASN A 221 -19.46 -15.74 -14.42
C ASN A 221 -20.88 -16.31 -14.57
N LYS A 222 -21.27 -17.34 -13.82
CA LYS A 222 -22.65 -17.85 -13.84
C LYS A 222 -23.60 -16.91 -13.12
N TYR A 223 -23.11 -16.24 -12.07
CA TYR A 223 -23.93 -15.41 -11.20
C TYR A 223 -23.58 -13.93 -11.27
N ILE A 224 -22.33 -13.57 -11.55
CA ILE A 224 -21.86 -12.19 -11.63
C ILE A 224 -21.98 -11.69 -13.07
N GLU A 225 -22.61 -10.53 -13.23
CA GLU A 225 -22.76 -9.84 -14.51
C GLU A 225 -21.59 -8.91 -14.77
N SER A 226 -21.15 -8.17 -13.76
CA SER A 226 -20.00 -7.26 -13.84
C SER A 226 -19.38 -6.99 -12.48
N VAL A 227 -18.13 -6.58 -12.48
CA VAL A 227 -17.39 -6.14 -11.28
C VAL A 227 -16.92 -4.70 -11.48
N GLN A 228 -17.09 -3.84 -10.48
CA GLN A 228 -16.59 -2.47 -10.48
C GLN A 228 -15.59 -2.27 -9.34
N LEU A 229 -14.44 -1.74 -9.66
CA LEU A 229 -13.37 -1.41 -8.73
C LEU A 229 -13.13 0.10 -8.81
N THR A 230 -13.44 0.82 -7.73
CA THR A 230 -13.35 2.28 -7.71
C THR A 230 -12.40 2.75 -6.62
N ILE A 231 -11.48 3.66 -6.96
CA ILE A 231 -10.73 4.47 -6.01
C ILE A 231 -10.91 5.93 -6.41
N ALA A 232 -11.72 6.66 -5.68
CA ALA A 232 -12.03 8.07 -5.91
C ALA A 232 -11.39 8.94 -4.83
N GLU A 233 -10.75 10.05 -5.23
CA GLU A 233 -10.14 11.02 -4.36
C GLU A 233 -10.82 12.39 -4.52
N GLN A 234 -11.18 13.03 -3.40
CA GLN A 234 -11.75 14.40 -3.45
C GLN A 234 -10.68 15.46 -3.69
N LEU A 235 -9.46 15.22 -3.22
CA LEU A 235 -8.35 16.16 -3.40
C LEU A 235 -7.87 16.16 -4.85
N GLY A 236 -7.31 17.33 -5.26
CA GLY A 236 -6.59 17.47 -6.52
C GLY A 236 -5.14 16.99 -6.41
N VAL A 237 -4.27 17.58 -7.22
CA VAL A 237 -2.82 17.31 -7.14
C VAL A 237 -2.13 18.14 -6.08
N GLU A 238 -2.77 19.21 -5.62
CA GLU A 238 -2.29 20.15 -4.60
C GLU A 238 -0.84 20.62 -4.92
N GLU A 239 0.06 20.56 -3.97
CA GLU A 239 1.47 20.97 -4.11
C GLU A 239 2.34 19.92 -4.86
N ARG A 240 1.74 18.93 -5.52
CA ARG A 240 2.43 17.80 -6.17
C ARG A 240 2.24 17.80 -7.70
N GLY A 241 1.96 18.97 -8.29
CA GLY A 241 1.69 19.12 -9.73
C GLY A 241 2.78 18.52 -10.60
N GLU A 242 4.04 18.90 -10.40
CA GLU A 242 5.19 18.39 -11.16
C GLU A 242 5.33 16.86 -11.08
N PHE A 243 5.24 16.30 -9.88
CA PHE A 243 5.33 14.85 -9.69
C PHE A 243 4.16 14.14 -10.38
N TYR A 244 2.95 14.65 -10.21
CA TYR A 244 1.76 14.01 -10.76
C TYR A 244 1.72 14.08 -12.28
N ASP A 245 2.22 15.16 -12.85
CA ASP A 245 2.24 15.34 -14.30
C ASP A 245 3.11 14.29 -15.03
N ILE A 246 4.16 13.84 -14.38
CA ILE A 246 5.00 12.72 -14.87
C ILE A 246 4.32 11.37 -14.67
N THR A 247 3.47 11.23 -13.67
CA THR A 247 2.92 9.93 -13.22
C THR A 247 1.55 9.64 -13.83
N GLY A 248 0.58 10.52 -13.65
CA GLY A 248 -0.81 10.34 -14.05
C GLY A 248 -1.58 9.28 -13.24
N ALA A 249 -2.89 9.21 -13.45
CA ALA A 249 -3.77 8.29 -12.73
C ALA A 249 -3.47 6.82 -13.04
N LEU A 250 -3.01 6.51 -14.26
CA LEU A 250 -2.65 5.13 -14.66
C LEU A 250 -1.52 4.58 -13.83
N ARG A 251 -0.41 5.32 -13.69
CA ARG A 251 0.77 4.85 -12.95
C ARG A 251 0.60 5.03 -11.45
N ASP A 252 -0.11 6.10 -11.00
CA ASP A 252 -0.27 6.34 -9.57
C ASP A 252 -1.26 5.39 -8.91
N MET A 253 -2.31 4.97 -9.62
CA MET A 253 -3.43 4.24 -9.02
C MET A 253 -3.79 2.93 -9.69
N VAL A 254 -3.77 2.84 -11.03
CA VAL A 254 -4.27 1.64 -11.74
C VAL A 254 -3.29 0.50 -11.66
N GLN A 255 -2.05 0.69 -12.12
CA GLN A 255 -1.05 -0.38 -12.26
C GLN A 255 -0.52 -0.93 -10.92
N ASN A 256 -0.96 -0.37 -9.81
CA ASN A 256 -0.66 -0.82 -8.46
C ASN A 256 -1.96 -1.15 -7.71
N HIS A 257 -2.58 -0.19 -7.05
CA HIS A 257 -3.70 -0.39 -6.13
C HIS A 257 -4.92 -1.07 -6.78
N LEU A 258 -5.38 -0.57 -7.93
CA LEU A 258 -6.53 -1.18 -8.62
C LEU A 258 -6.21 -2.57 -9.15
N MET A 259 -4.99 -2.81 -9.63
CA MET A 259 -4.57 -4.15 -10.04
C MET A 259 -4.48 -5.11 -8.85
N GLN A 260 -4.04 -4.66 -7.67
CA GLN A 260 -4.07 -5.48 -6.45
C GLN A 260 -5.51 -5.81 -6.05
N MET A 261 -6.41 -4.81 -6.05
CA MET A 261 -7.83 -5.04 -5.77
C MET A 261 -8.46 -6.02 -6.78
N LEU A 262 -8.15 -5.88 -8.07
CA LEU A 262 -8.60 -6.80 -9.11
C LEU A 262 -8.12 -8.23 -8.85
N CYS A 263 -6.84 -8.40 -8.54
CA CYS A 263 -6.27 -9.71 -8.25
C CYS A 263 -6.93 -10.36 -7.03
N MET A 264 -7.07 -9.63 -5.92
CA MET A 264 -7.72 -10.13 -4.70
C MET A 264 -9.19 -10.48 -4.91
N THR A 265 -9.87 -9.74 -5.81
CA THR A 265 -11.26 -10.01 -6.18
C THR A 265 -11.38 -11.22 -7.11
N ALA A 266 -10.44 -11.41 -8.03
CA ALA A 266 -10.60 -12.37 -9.14
C ALA A 266 -9.83 -13.68 -8.98
N MET A 267 -8.85 -13.76 -8.06
CA MET A 267 -8.00 -14.94 -7.90
C MET A 267 -8.76 -16.20 -7.44
N GLU A 268 -8.22 -17.37 -7.70
CA GLU A 268 -8.65 -18.61 -7.10
C GLU A 268 -8.25 -18.69 -5.61
N ALA A 269 -8.85 -19.62 -4.87
CA ALA A 269 -8.44 -19.89 -3.50
C ALA A 269 -6.98 -20.34 -3.46
N PRO A 270 -6.08 -19.65 -2.73
CA PRO A 270 -4.70 -20.10 -2.62
C PRO A 270 -4.63 -21.38 -1.77
N ALA A 271 -3.60 -22.19 -1.98
CA ALA A 271 -3.39 -23.43 -1.24
C ALA A 271 -3.11 -23.19 0.27
N SER A 272 -2.58 -22.02 0.60
CA SER A 272 -2.34 -21.53 1.97
C SER A 272 -2.39 -20.00 1.97
N LEU A 273 -2.34 -19.38 3.17
CA LEU A 273 -2.20 -17.92 3.30
C LEU A 273 -0.73 -17.45 3.24
N ASP A 274 0.20 -18.33 2.91
CA ASP A 274 1.59 -17.95 2.69
C ASP A 274 1.71 -16.96 1.54
N ALA A 275 2.65 -16.03 1.68
CA ALA A 275 2.83 -14.93 0.73
C ALA A 275 3.00 -15.42 -0.72
N ASP A 276 3.72 -16.51 -0.93
CA ASP A 276 3.98 -17.05 -2.26
C ASP A 276 2.74 -17.71 -2.86
N ALA A 277 1.99 -18.49 -2.08
CA ALA A 277 0.74 -19.09 -2.54
C ALA A 277 -0.30 -18.03 -2.98
N VAL A 278 -0.45 -16.95 -2.20
CA VAL A 278 -1.31 -15.82 -2.54
C VAL A 278 -0.79 -15.08 -3.77
N ARG A 279 0.52 -14.88 -3.88
CA ARG A 279 1.17 -14.19 -5.01
C ARG A 279 1.00 -14.97 -6.31
N ASP A 280 1.12 -16.28 -6.27
CA ASP A 280 0.96 -17.15 -7.43
C ASP A 280 -0.46 -17.07 -8.02
N GLU A 281 -1.50 -17.06 -7.16
CA GLU A 281 -2.88 -16.91 -7.63
C GLU A 281 -3.11 -15.51 -8.23
N LYS A 282 -2.55 -14.45 -7.66
CA LYS A 282 -2.60 -13.11 -8.23
C LYS A 282 -1.93 -13.03 -9.61
N VAL A 283 -0.79 -13.68 -9.77
CA VAL A 283 -0.06 -13.75 -11.06
C VAL A 283 -0.89 -14.46 -12.13
N LYS A 284 -1.63 -15.52 -11.77
CA LYS A 284 -2.54 -16.19 -12.72
C LYS A 284 -3.62 -15.25 -13.24
N VAL A 285 -4.19 -14.40 -12.37
CA VAL A 285 -5.17 -13.38 -12.80
C VAL A 285 -4.53 -12.41 -13.80
N ILE A 286 -3.36 -11.85 -13.49
CA ILE A 286 -2.65 -10.91 -14.37
C ILE A 286 -2.35 -11.55 -15.74
N LYS A 287 -1.89 -12.80 -15.76
CA LYS A 287 -1.61 -13.54 -17.00
C LYS A 287 -2.85 -13.85 -17.83
N SER A 288 -4.02 -13.88 -17.19
CA SER A 288 -5.32 -14.11 -17.84
C SER A 288 -6.02 -12.84 -18.30
N LEU A 289 -5.45 -11.65 -18.03
CA LEU A 289 -6.00 -10.39 -18.52
C LEU A 289 -5.86 -10.32 -20.02
N LYS A 290 -6.97 -9.99 -20.70
CA LYS A 290 -6.96 -9.70 -22.13
C LYS A 290 -6.17 -8.42 -22.39
N PRO A 291 -5.12 -8.46 -23.22
CA PRO A 291 -4.32 -7.29 -23.52
C PRO A 291 -5.16 -6.20 -24.21
N LEU A 292 -4.97 -4.96 -23.79
CA LEU A 292 -5.48 -3.79 -24.51
C LEU A 292 -4.55 -3.49 -25.69
N THR A 293 -5.11 -3.51 -26.88
CA THR A 293 -4.41 -3.17 -28.12
C THR A 293 -4.72 -1.73 -28.53
N ILE A 294 -3.98 -1.19 -29.50
CA ILE A 294 -4.23 0.14 -30.08
C ILE A 294 -5.67 0.25 -30.63
N GLU A 295 -6.18 -0.84 -31.22
CA GLU A 295 -7.53 -0.89 -31.78
C GLU A 295 -8.59 -0.91 -30.68
N SER A 296 -8.36 -1.64 -29.60
CA SER A 296 -9.35 -1.84 -28.54
C SER A 296 -9.31 -0.77 -27.44
N VAL A 297 -8.22 0.02 -27.35
CA VAL A 297 -8.05 1.00 -26.26
C VAL A 297 -9.15 2.08 -26.30
N ASN A 298 -9.55 2.53 -27.47
CA ASN A 298 -10.56 3.59 -27.60
C ASN A 298 -11.97 3.15 -27.14
N GLU A 299 -12.25 1.85 -27.19
CA GLU A 299 -13.53 1.29 -26.74
C GLU A 299 -13.52 0.94 -25.25
N ASN A 300 -12.34 0.67 -24.69
CA ASN A 300 -12.21 0.12 -23.35
C ASN A 300 -11.54 1.06 -22.34
N VAL A 301 -11.03 2.24 -22.78
CA VAL A 301 -10.34 3.18 -21.89
C VAL A 301 -10.86 4.59 -22.09
N ILE A 302 -11.24 5.23 -21.02
CA ILE A 302 -11.58 6.67 -20.97
C ILE A 302 -10.57 7.35 -20.07
N ARG A 303 -9.99 8.46 -20.54
CA ARG A 303 -9.10 9.32 -19.77
C ARG A 303 -9.65 10.74 -19.76
N GLY A 304 -9.41 11.48 -18.68
CA GLY A 304 -9.82 12.86 -18.56
C GLY A 304 -8.99 13.63 -17.53
N GLN A 305 -9.18 14.94 -17.54
CA GLN A 305 -8.63 15.85 -16.54
C GLN A 305 -9.78 16.56 -15.83
N TYR A 306 -9.62 16.85 -14.54
CA TYR A 306 -10.61 17.67 -13.86
C TYR A 306 -10.49 19.13 -14.31
N VAL A 307 -11.63 19.79 -14.45
CA VAL A 307 -11.73 21.19 -14.87
C VAL A 307 -12.07 22.09 -13.67
N ALA A 308 -11.84 23.38 -13.83
CA ALA A 308 -12.22 24.36 -12.81
C ALA A 308 -13.71 24.26 -12.48
N THR A 309 -14.02 24.18 -11.19
CA THR A 309 -15.42 24.12 -10.71
C THR A 309 -15.51 24.57 -9.25
N ASN A 310 -16.62 25.17 -8.89
CA ASN A 310 -16.92 25.61 -7.52
C ASN A 310 -15.78 26.42 -6.84
N GLY A 311 -15.12 27.31 -7.59
CA GLY A 311 -14.00 28.12 -7.09
C GLY A 311 -12.67 27.39 -6.88
N MET A 312 -12.58 26.13 -7.32
CA MET A 312 -11.35 25.34 -7.33
C MET A 312 -10.73 25.34 -8.73
N ASN A 313 -9.40 25.36 -8.80
CA ASN A 313 -8.65 25.29 -10.05
C ASN A 313 -8.90 23.99 -10.81
N GLY A 314 -8.90 24.05 -12.15
CA GLY A 314 -8.76 22.90 -13.00
C GLY A 314 -7.31 22.40 -13.00
N TYR A 315 -7.08 21.18 -13.50
CA TYR A 315 -5.77 20.56 -13.50
C TYR A 315 -4.68 21.41 -14.15
N LEU A 316 -4.96 21.99 -15.31
CA LEU A 316 -4.03 22.87 -16.02
C LEU A 316 -3.82 24.24 -15.33
N GLU A 317 -4.58 24.54 -14.31
CA GLU A 317 -4.46 25.76 -13.50
C GLU A 317 -3.69 25.53 -12.19
N GLU A 318 -3.42 24.26 -11.84
CA GLU A 318 -2.68 23.90 -10.64
C GLU A 318 -1.22 24.36 -10.71
N VAL A 319 -0.61 24.52 -9.54
CA VAL A 319 0.80 24.91 -9.43
C VAL A 319 1.69 23.81 -9.97
N ASP A 320 2.74 24.16 -10.68
CA ASP A 320 3.74 23.25 -11.27
C ASP A 320 3.17 22.24 -12.28
N VAL A 321 2.00 22.52 -12.88
CA VAL A 321 1.44 21.76 -13.99
C VAL A 321 1.64 22.52 -15.30
N PRO A 322 2.25 21.92 -16.35
CA PRO A 322 2.35 22.53 -17.67
C PRO A 322 0.96 22.81 -18.26
N LYS A 323 0.79 23.99 -18.87
CA LYS A 323 -0.51 24.44 -19.41
C LYS A 323 -0.99 23.61 -20.61
N ASP A 324 -0.11 22.88 -21.24
CA ASP A 324 -0.34 21.97 -22.37
C ASP A 324 -0.26 20.48 -21.98
N SER A 325 -0.30 20.17 -20.69
CA SER A 325 -0.27 18.79 -20.20
C SER A 325 -1.47 17.97 -20.67
N PHE A 326 -1.20 16.73 -21.09
CA PHE A 326 -2.21 15.70 -21.42
C PHE A 326 -2.28 14.59 -20.37
N THR A 327 -1.63 14.77 -19.23
CA THR A 327 -1.62 13.79 -18.16
C THR A 327 -3.02 13.63 -17.55
N GLU A 328 -3.50 12.42 -17.53
CA GLU A 328 -4.83 12.11 -17.02
C GLU A 328 -4.91 12.18 -15.49
N THR A 329 -5.97 12.83 -14.99
CA THR A 329 -6.34 12.83 -13.56
C THR A 329 -7.53 11.93 -13.26
N TYR A 330 -8.14 11.39 -14.31
CA TYR A 330 -9.22 10.41 -14.26
C TYR A 330 -8.98 9.33 -15.32
N VAL A 331 -9.24 8.08 -14.94
CA VAL A 331 -9.24 6.96 -15.88
C VAL A 331 -10.32 5.95 -15.51
N ALA A 332 -10.99 5.44 -16.53
CA ALA A 332 -11.86 4.28 -16.43
C ALA A 332 -11.45 3.25 -17.50
N ILE A 333 -11.32 2.00 -17.08
CA ILE A 333 -10.89 0.88 -17.93
C ILE A 333 -11.91 -0.24 -17.81
N LYS A 334 -12.35 -0.77 -18.95
CA LYS A 334 -13.04 -2.04 -19.03
C LYS A 334 -12.01 -3.12 -19.32
N ALA A 335 -11.75 -3.98 -18.32
CA ALA A 335 -10.85 -5.12 -18.43
C ALA A 335 -11.64 -6.43 -18.55
N GLU A 336 -11.07 -7.42 -19.22
CA GLU A 336 -11.62 -8.76 -19.33
C GLU A 336 -10.58 -9.78 -18.86
N ILE A 337 -11.04 -10.82 -18.12
CA ILE A 337 -10.19 -11.91 -17.63
C ILE A 337 -10.57 -13.18 -18.38
N GLU A 338 -9.64 -13.72 -19.16
CA GLU A 338 -9.86 -14.87 -20.03
C GLU A 338 -9.55 -16.20 -19.32
N ASN A 339 -10.27 -16.48 -18.23
CA ASN A 339 -10.26 -17.77 -17.55
C ASN A 339 -11.69 -18.31 -17.40
N GLU A 340 -11.83 -19.55 -16.94
CA GLU A 340 -13.15 -20.19 -16.82
C GLU A 340 -14.06 -19.49 -15.82
N ARG A 341 -13.51 -18.96 -14.73
CA ARG A 341 -14.27 -18.28 -13.68
C ARG A 341 -14.89 -16.97 -14.17
N TRP A 342 -14.17 -16.21 -14.99
CA TRP A 342 -14.51 -14.81 -15.29
C TRP A 342 -14.82 -14.54 -16.77
N LYS A 343 -14.68 -15.52 -17.66
CA LYS A 343 -14.94 -15.32 -19.08
C LYS A 343 -16.33 -14.70 -19.32
N GLY A 344 -16.34 -13.54 -20.00
CA GLY A 344 -17.55 -12.80 -20.32
C GLY A 344 -18.06 -11.87 -19.22
N VAL A 345 -17.34 -11.73 -18.10
CA VAL A 345 -17.61 -10.75 -17.03
C VAL A 345 -16.70 -9.55 -17.22
N PRO A 346 -17.21 -8.35 -17.51
CA PRO A 346 -16.40 -7.14 -17.55
C PRO A 346 -16.01 -6.68 -16.14
N PHE A 347 -14.76 -6.25 -15.99
CA PHE A 347 -14.23 -5.59 -14.81
C PHE A 347 -14.02 -4.12 -15.14
N TYR A 348 -14.73 -3.23 -14.45
CA TYR A 348 -14.59 -1.79 -14.61
C TYR A 348 -13.68 -1.23 -13.52
N LEU A 349 -12.48 -0.81 -13.89
CA LEU A 349 -11.53 -0.15 -13.00
C LEU A 349 -11.68 1.35 -13.18
N ARG A 350 -11.88 2.08 -12.09
CA ARG A 350 -12.08 3.52 -12.13
C ARG A 350 -11.30 4.22 -11.02
N THR A 351 -10.57 5.25 -11.37
CA THR A 351 -9.94 6.16 -10.40
C THR A 351 -9.92 7.60 -10.91
N GLY A 352 -9.84 8.54 -10.00
CA GLY A 352 -9.70 9.95 -10.34
C GLY A 352 -9.53 10.85 -9.14
N LYS A 353 -8.97 12.03 -9.40
CA LYS A 353 -8.89 13.14 -8.45
C LYS A 353 -10.05 14.13 -8.66
N ARG A 354 -10.33 14.98 -7.67
CA ARG A 354 -11.49 15.92 -7.68
C ARG A 354 -12.82 15.22 -7.94
N MET A 355 -12.95 13.99 -7.45
CA MET A 355 -14.23 13.27 -7.51
C MET A 355 -15.21 13.79 -6.44
N ALA A 356 -16.49 13.47 -6.59
CA ALA A 356 -17.55 13.91 -5.68
C ALA A 356 -17.38 13.44 -4.23
N GLY A 357 -16.69 12.32 -4.02
CA GLY A 357 -16.44 11.75 -2.71
C GLY A 357 -15.08 11.01 -2.66
N LYS A 358 -14.58 10.78 -1.45
CA LYS A 358 -13.46 9.87 -1.22
C LYS A 358 -14.03 8.48 -0.99
N VAL A 359 -13.82 7.57 -1.95
CA VAL A 359 -14.35 6.20 -1.92
C VAL A 359 -13.28 5.22 -2.41
N ALA A 360 -13.16 4.09 -1.75
CA ALA A 360 -12.51 2.91 -2.30
C ALA A 360 -13.45 1.73 -2.08
N GLU A 361 -13.92 1.12 -3.17
CA GLU A 361 -14.97 0.10 -3.13
C GLU A 361 -14.81 -0.97 -4.21
N ILE A 362 -15.34 -2.15 -3.93
CA ILE A 362 -15.55 -3.25 -4.88
C ILE A 362 -17.04 -3.51 -4.95
N VAL A 363 -17.62 -3.44 -6.14
CA VAL A 363 -19.05 -3.72 -6.37
C VAL A 363 -19.20 -4.91 -7.31
N LEU A 364 -19.85 -5.96 -6.85
CA LEU A 364 -20.25 -7.10 -7.66
C LEU A 364 -21.73 -6.96 -8.00
N ASN A 365 -22.03 -6.85 -9.29
CA ASN A 365 -23.40 -6.84 -9.78
C ASN A 365 -23.77 -8.27 -10.20
N PHE A 366 -24.82 -8.81 -9.62
CA PHE A 366 -25.30 -10.14 -9.92
C PHE A 366 -26.22 -10.13 -11.14
N ARG A 367 -26.26 -11.24 -11.86
CA ARG A 367 -27.19 -11.43 -12.97
C ARG A 367 -28.63 -11.37 -12.46
N PRO A 368 -29.57 -10.80 -13.24
CA PRO A 368 -30.97 -10.77 -12.86
C PRO A 368 -31.54 -12.20 -12.79
N LEU A 369 -32.54 -12.37 -11.91
CA LEU A 369 -33.27 -13.63 -11.85
C LEU A 369 -34.00 -13.87 -13.14
N GLN A 370 -33.92 -15.11 -13.69
CA GLN A 370 -34.57 -15.48 -14.94
C GLN A 370 -36.09 -15.59 -14.81
N ASN A 371 -36.60 -15.95 -13.65
CA ASN A 371 -38.03 -16.09 -13.37
C ASN A 371 -38.46 -15.20 -12.22
N HIS A 372 -39.42 -14.31 -12.48
CA HIS A 372 -40.09 -13.47 -11.51
C HIS A 372 -41.43 -14.09 -11.11
N ILE A 373 -41.61 -14.24 -9.78
CA ILE A 373 -42.89 -14.71 -9.21
C ILE A 373 -43.68 -13.56 -8.58
N PHE A 374 -43.10 -12.35 -8.55
CA PHE A 374 -43.74 -11.17 -7.99
C PHE A 374 -44.31 -10.29 -9.10
N ASP A 375 -45.59 -9.97 -9.00
CA ASP A 375 -46.33 -9.22 -10.04
C ASP A 375 -45.76 -7.83 -10.29
N ASN A 376 -45.58 -7.50 -11.57
CA ASN A 376 -45.39 -6.15 -12.16
C ASN A 376 -44.16 -5.31 -11.68
N SER A 377 -43.25 -5.82 -10.91
CA SER A 377 -41.97 -5.15 -10.59
C SER A 377 -40.81 -5.95 -11.11
N GLN A 378 -39.98 -5.38 -11.99
CA GLN A 378 -38.64 -5.93 -12.22
C GLN A 378 -37.80 -5.52 -11.00
N PRO A 379 -37.42 -6.45 -10.08
CA PRO A 379 -36.53 -6.10 -8.98
C PRO A 379 -35.19 -5.64 -9.55
N ALA A 380 -34.60 -4.66 -8.92
CA ALA A 380 -33.22 -4.27 -9.22
C ALA A 380 -32.31 -5.50 -9.04
N PRO A 381 -31.33 -5.72 -9.91
CA PRO A 381 -30.35 -6.79 -9.72
C PRO A 381 -29.69 -6.69 -8.34
N ASN A 382 -29.43 -7.82 -7.72
CA ASN A 382 -28.70 -7.86 -6.47
C ASN A 382 -27.27 -7.36 -6.69
N ARG A 383 -26.75 -6.65 -5.73
CA ARG A 383 -25.35 -6.25 -5.73
C ARG A 383 -24.73 -6.43 -4.35
N LEU A 384 -23.45 -6.78 -4.33
CA LEU A 384 -22.64 -6.80 -3.14
C LEU A 384 -21.66 -5.62 -3.24
N VAL A 385 -21.67 -4.75 -2.25
CA VAL A 385 -20.76 -3.61 -2.16
C VAL A 385 -19.81 -3.88 -1.00
N ILE A 386 -18.52 -3.89 -1.26
CA ILE A 386 -17.47 -4.02 -0.26
C ILE A 386 -16.75 -2.67 -0.23
N GLU A 387 -17.03 -1.88 0.79
CA GLU A 387 -16.44 -0.57 0.99
C GLU A 387 -15.12 -0.71 1.77
N LEU A 388 -14.04 -0.21 1.19
CA LEU A 388 -12.69 -0.22 1.77
C LEU A 388 -12.33 1.12 2.40
N GLN A 389 -13.01 2.18 2.04
CA GLN A 389 -12.88 3.57 2.53
C GLN A 389 -14.12 4.41 2.15
N PRO A 390 -14.53 5.40 2.97
CA PRO A 390 -13.90 5.87 4.22
C PRO A 390 -14.19 4.97 5.42
N THR A 391 -15.26 4.19 5.36
CA THR A 391 -15.67 3.20 6.37
C THR A 391 -15.48 1.81 5.78
N GLU A 392 -15.20 0.83 6.62
CA GLU A 392 -15.13 -0.56 6.19
C GLU A 392 -16.50 -1.19 6.38
N SER A 393 -17.13 -1.65 5.29
CA SER A 393 -18.45 -2.28 5.30
C SER A 393 -18.63 -3.26 4.15
N VAL A 394 -19.62 -4.16 4.33
CA VAL A 394 -20.06 -5.14 3.34
C VAL A 394 -21.58 -5.15 3.28
#